data_0526d60149e62de6d7664b53733a6811
#
_entry.id   0526d60149e62de6d7664b53733a6811
#
_cell.length_a   1.000
_cell.length_b   1.000
_cell.length_c   1.000
_cell.angle_alpha   90.00
_cell.angle_beta   90.00
_cell.angle_gamma   90.00
#
_symmetry.space_group_name_H-M   'P 1'
#
loop_
_entity.id
_entity.type
_entity.pdbx_description
1 polymer ?
#
loop_
_entity_poly.entity_id
_entity_poly.type
_entity_poly.pdbx_seq_one_letter_code
_entity_poly.pdbx_strand_id
1 'polypeptide(L)'
;MSRIPLPRLPRRLRLPSGLPLPPSPPLPPRPPLPLTAAAISLLVALPLLALWRLPRPQAEGLEKLLSAASLLQSFDPSPDRPVPALWQERLGTPLATALWRRQSRTWWQFWGIHSDVPPYLALPAVGPLSGPPASLPPHSLRVDDVVVLAPDALSRRLLQDRLLPRQRRSQGLQGRCAERLRREQAVFWDPGALGVILGPLAPLLQEFQEGCLVLELDPLGLRWQGEAASVEGVLLPLPSRAPLSDVPLQPPLPADRLLELEGDALAPLLRGLLSRQLIREPLSRTYRLDARRQELLRQAPFRLRLRPLPQGPFQAALELQLELGSERQAWQALLRDLATSLRAQQLRGVAPAPAAPLPAAAPAAPLPPGDPLRAIDWQRQDGQLVGGWRWLQAPDGRAQVLFFLGPPPVAPRPMGEETLRPAAGELRLRARPAALEAVGLLPPDLPPLLRRSEQLWVEAVPPPGVSASQPLSRLTGRLQVRR
;
A
#
# COMPACT_ATOMS: atom_id res chain seq x y z
N MET A 1 -29.91 8.93 -22.28
CA MET A 1 -30.94 7.94 -21.95
C MET A 1 -31.17 7.05 -23.17
N SER A 2 -30.44 5.96 -23.31
CA SER A 2 -30.56 5.03 -24.42
C SER A 2 -30.97 3.67 -23.86
N ARG A 3 -32.18 3.25 -24.25
CA ARG A 3 -32.76 1.97 -23.84
C ARG A 3 -32.17 0.85 -24.69
N ILE A 4 -31.57 -0.13 -24.05
CA ILE A 4 -31.09 -1.39 -24.66
C ILE A 4 -32.29 -2.33 -24.79
N PRO A 5 -32.58 -2.91 -25.99
CA PRO A 5 -33.66 -3.88 -26.15
C PRO A 5 -33.23 -5.28 -25.67
N LEU A 6 -34.08 -5.90 -24.87
CA LEU A 6 -34.00 -7.28 -24.42
C LEU A 6 -34.27 -8.27 -25.57
N PRO A 7 -33.54 -9.39 -25.71
CA PRO A 7 -33.81 -10.42 -26.70
C PRO A 7 -35.05 -11.25 -26.35
N ARG A 8 -35.92 -11.43 -27.37
CA ARG A 8 -37.13 -12.23 -27.27
C ARG A 8 -36.79 -13.73 -27.22
N LEU A 9 -37.35 -14.40 -26.21
CA LEU A 9 -37.31 -15.88 -26.08
C LEU A 9 -38.09 -16.56 -27.23
N PRO A 10 -37.60 -17.69 -27.76
CA PRO A 10 -38.25 -18.43 -28.84
C PRO A 10 -39.52 -19.15 -28.35
N ARG A 11 -40.52 -19.13 -29.21
CA ARG A 11 -41.85 -19.76 -29.08
C ARG A 11 -41.75 -21.23 -28.73
N ARG A 12 -42.58 -21.64 -27.81
CA ARG A 12 -42.83 -23.04 -27.41
C ARG A 12 -43.14 -23.89 -28.66
N LEU A 13 -42.31 -24.91 -28.89
CA LEU A 13 -42.61 -26.02 -29.80
C LEU A 13 -43.75 -26.86 -29.21
N ARG A 14 -44.89 -26.92 -29.93
CA ARG A 14 -45.94 -27.86 -29.65
C ARG A 14 -45.49 -29.27 -30.12
N LEU A 15 -45.33 -30.21 -29.19
CA LEU A 15 -45.16 -31.61 -29.46
C LEU A 15 -46.48 -32.22 -29.94
N PRO A 16 -46.51 -33.05 -31.00
CA PRO A 16 -47.71 -33.76 -31.43
C PRO A 16 -48.07 -34.84 -30.42
N SER A 17 -49.31 -34.80 -29.93
CA SER A 17 -49.93 -35.83 -29.12
C SER A 17 -50.33 -37.01 -30.01
N GLY A 18 -49.69 -38.19 -29.74
CA GLY A 18 -50.18 -39.40 -30.36
C GLY A 18 -49.13 -40.42 -30.77
N LEU A 19 -48.28 -40.88 -29.85
CA LEU A 19 -47.58 -42.15 -30.02
C LEU A 19 -47.80 -43.02 -28.78
N PRO A 20 -48.25 -44.28 -28.91
CA PRO A 20 -48.40 -45.18 -27.78
C PRO A 20 -47.00 -45.50 -27.20
N LEU A 21 -46.83 -45.20 -25.92
CA LEU A 21 -45.62 -45.54 -25.17
C LEU A 21 -45.47 -47.06 -25.07
N PRO A 22 -44.33 -47.64 -25.42
CA PRO A 22 -44.06 -49.06 -25.18
C PRO A 22 -44.05 -49.31 -23.66
N PRO A 23 -44.45 -50.54 -23.23
CA PRO A 23 -44.46 -50.87 -21.80
C PRO A 23 -43.04 -50.74 -21.21
N SER A 24 -42.94 -50.00 -20.12
CA SER A 24 -41.66 -49.79 -19.43
C SER A 24 -41.07 -51.13 -19.01
N PRO A 25 -39.81 -51.42 -19.32
CA PRO A 25 -39.13 -52.61 -18.81
C PRO A 25 -39.12 -52.58 -17.28
N PRO A 26 -39.22 -53.73 -16.59
CA PRO A 26 -39.13 -53.79 -15.14
C PRO A 26 -37.78 -53.24 -14.70
N LEU A 27 -37.80 -52.28 -13.80
CA LEU A 27 -36.59 -51.70 -13.20
C LEU A 27 -35.74 -52.82 -12.56
N PRO A 28 -34.48 -52.95 -12.90
CA PRO A 28 -33.58 -53.94 -12.30
C PRO A 28 -33.56 -53.71 -10.77
N PRO A 29 -33.47 -54.79 -9.97
CA PRO A 29 -33.37 -54.69 -8.52
C PRO A 29 -32.14 -53.83 -8.19
N ARG A 30 -32.35 -52.76 -7.40
CA ARG A 30 -31.27 -51.87 -6.95
C ARG A 30 -30.23 -52.72 -6.21
N PRO A 31 -28.96 -52.74 -6.64
CA PRO A 31 -27.92 -53.47 -5.89
C PRO A 31 -27.87 -52.89 -4.46
N PRO A 32 -27.73 -53.76 -3.43
CA PRO A 32 -27.57 -53.30 -2.04
C PRO A 32 -26.33 -52.37 -2.02
N LEU A 33 -26.53 -51.16 -1.53
CA LEU A 33 -25.43 -50.22 -1.36
C LEU A 33 -24.33 -50.89 -0.51
N PRO A 34 -23.10 -51.03 -1.03
CA PRO A 34 -22.07 -51.72 -0.29
C PRO A 34 -21.85 -50.98 1.03
N LEU A 35 -21.77 -51.69 2.13
CA LEU A 35 -21.53 -51.15 3.48
C LEU A 35 -20.37 -50.13 3.54
N THR A 36 -19.39 -50.31 2.65
CA THR A 36 -18.28 -49.37 2.44
C THR A 36 -18.73 -48.00 1.94
N ALA A 37 -19.69 -47.94 0.99
CA ALA A 37 -20.20 -46.65 0.49
C ALA A 37 -21.01 -45.91 1.54
N ALA A 38 -21.77 -46.62 2.38
CA ALA A 38 -22.50 -46.04 3.51
C ALA A 38 -21.52 -45.53 4.58
N ALA A 39 -20.47 -46.26 4.90
CA ALA A 39 -19.44 -45.85 5.83
C ALA A 39 -18.67 -44.63 5.35
N ILE A 40 -18.29 -44.56 4.07
CA ILE A 40 -17.61 -43.39 3.48
C ILE A 40 -18.54 -42.19 3.45
N SER A 41 -19.82 -42.35 3.10
CA SER A 41 -20.80 -41.26 3.14
C SER A 41 -21.03 -40.75 4.55
N LEU A 42 -21.02 -41.61 5.54
CA LEU A 42 -21.14 -41.22 6.97
C LEU A 42 -19.88 -40.49 7.46
N LEU A 43 -18.69 -40.98 7.05
CA LEU A 43 -17.38 -40.37 7.38
C LEU A 43 -17.22 -38.97 6.78
N VAL A 44 -17.83 -38.70 5.63
CA VAL A 44 -17.81 -37.36 5.00
C VAL A 44 -18.97 -36.48 5.51
N ALA A 45 -20.16 -37.05 5.66
CA ALA A 45 -21.34 -36.30 6.07
C ALA A 45 -21.29 -35.84 7.54
N LEU A 46 -20.74 -36.66 8.46
CA LEU A 46 -20.63 -36.30 9.87
C LEU A 46 -19.72 -35.08 10.11
N PRO A 47 -18.48 -35.01 9.57
CA PRO A 47 -17.65 -33.81 9.74
C PRO A 47 -18.24 -32.61 8.99
N LEU A 48 -18.88 -32.77 7.84
CA LEU A 48 -19.58 -31.69 7.15
C LEU A 48 -20.76 -31.14 7.96
N LEU A 49 -21.56 -32.01 8.58
CA LEU A 49 -22.64 -31.63 9.49
C LEU A 49 -22.12 -31.00 10.76
N ALA A 50 -21.02 -31.51 11.33
CA ALA A 50 -20.36 -30.92 12.50
C ALA A 50 -19.81 -29.52 12.18
N LEU A 51 -19.15 -29.37 11.02
CA LEU A 51 -18.68 -28.04 10.53
C LEU A 51 -19.82 -27.06 10.25
N TRP A 52 -20.98 -27.57 9.84
CA TRP A 52 -22.17 -26.73 9.62
C TRP A 52 -22.82 -26.30 10.94
N ARG A 53 -22.74 -27.10 11.98
CA ARG A 53 -23.31 -26.82 13.31
C ARG A 53 -22.37 -26.09 14.26
N LEU A 54 -21.07 -26.03 13.97
CA LEU A 54 -20.13 -25.25 14.77
C LEU A 54 -20.49 -23.77 14.65
N PRO A 55 -20.81 -23.09 15.75
CA PRO A 55 -21.08 -21.65 15.73
C PRO A 55 -19.81 -20.95 15.24
N ARG A 56 -19.92 -20.30 14.08
CA ARG A 56 -18.79 -19.51 13.56
C ARG A 56 -18.62 -18.29 14.45
N PRO A 57 -17.39 -17.99 14.92
CA PRO A 57 -17.17 -16.84 15.76
C PRO A 57 -17.64 -15.57 15.02
N GLN A 58 -18.46 -14.79 15.70
CA GLN A 58 -18.97 -13.53 15.20
C GLN A 58 -18.00 -12.41 15.59
N ALA A 59 -17.91 -11.39 14.75
CA ALA A 59 -17.18 -10.18 15.08
C ALA A 59 -17.92 -9.42 16.19
N GLU A 60 -17.19 -8.87 17.13
CA GLU A 60 -17.74 -8.13 18.26
C GLU A 60 -17.06 -6.77 18.41
N GLY A 61 -17.84 -5.76 18.77
CA GLY A 61 -17.37 -4.43 19.12
C GLY A 61 -16.43 -3.83 18.08
N LEU A 62 -15.17 -3.70 18.43
CA LEU A 62 -14.14 -3.10 17.59
C LEU A 62 -13.92 -3.82 16.24
N GLU A 63 -14.10 -5.15 16.20
CA GLU A 63 -13.96 -5.91 14.94
C GLU A 63 -15.06 -5.52 13.93
N LYS A 64 -16.28 -5.23 14.41
CA LYS A 64 -17.35 -4.70 13.53
C LYS A 64 -17.02 -3.30 13.03
N LEU A 65 -16.43 -2.45 13.88
CA LEU A 65 -16.05 -1.11 13.49
C LEU A 65 -14.95 -1.10 12.43
N LEU A 66 -13.97 -2.01 12.49
CA LEU A 66 -12.91 -2.13 11.48
C LEU A 66 -13.46 -2.35 10.09
N SER A 67 -14.54 -3.12 9.92
CA SER A 67 -15.13 -3.33 8.60
C SER A 67 -15.88 -2.12 8.03
N ALA A 68 -16.19 -1.14 8.88
CA ALA A 68 -16.88 0.09 8.50
C ALA A 68 -15.92 1.30 8.45
N ALA A 69 -14.69 1.13 8.92
CA ALA A 69 -13.69 2.18 9.01
C ALA A 69 -12.71 2.09 7.84
N SER A 70 -12.40 3.23 7.23
CA SER A 70 -11.29 3.34 6.29
C SER A 70 -9.96 3.54 7.01
N LEU A 71 -9.97 4.31 8.08
CA LEU A 71 -8.83 4.56 8.97
C LEU A 71 -9.32 4.46 10.40
N LEU A 72 -8.64 3.69 11.25
CA LEU A 72 -8.94 3.58 12.67
C LEU A 72 -7.65 3.63 13.48
N GLN A 73 -7.62 4.49 14.48
CA GLN A 73 -6.48 4.68 15.36
C GLN A 73 -6.89 4.50 16.82
N SER A 74 -6.07 3.79 17.58
CA SER A 74 -6.19 3.66 19.04
C SER A 74 -5.27 4.66 19.76
N PHE A 75 -5.69 5.06 20.94
CA PHE A 75 -4.95 5.96 21.82
C PHE A 75 -4.94 5.40 23.23
N ASP A 76 -3.78 5.47 23.86
CA ASP A 76 -3.64 5.10 25.25
C ASP A 76 -4.32 6.12 26.18
N PRO A 77 -4.78 5.69 27.35
CA PRO A 77 -5.31 6.60 28.35
C PRO A 77 -4.25 7.62 28.76
N SER A 78 -4.64 8.88 28.79
CA SER A 78 -3.73 9.99 29.12
C SER A 78 -4.47 11.07 29.94
N PRO A 79 -4.99 10.73 31.16
CA PRO A 79 -5.87 11.61 31.93
C PRO A 79 -5.19 12.93 32.35
N ASP A 80 -3.85 12.94 32.41
CA ASP A 80 -3.04 14.12 32.77
C ASP A 80 -2.87 15.11 31.60
N ARG A 81 -3.24 14.72 30.39
CA ARG A 81 -3.18 15.60 29.23
C ARG A 81 -4.47 16.41 29.07
N PRO A 82 -4.42 17.55 28.37
CA PRO A 82 -5.62 18.30 28.00
C PRO A 82 -6.63 17.43 27.24
N VAL A 83 -7.93 17.64 27.50
CA VAL A 83 -9.01 16.93 26.78
C VAL A 83 -8.92 17.23 25.29
N PRO A 84 -8.87 16.22 24.41
CA PRO A 84 -8.84 16.43 22.96
C PRO A 84 -10.09 17.16 22.46
N ALA A 85 -9.93 18.00 21.44
CA ALA A 85 -11.03 18.76 20.84
C ALA A 85 -12.15 17.81 20.37
N LEU A 86 -11.83 16.68 19.78
CA LEU A 86 -12.81 15.69 19.35
C LEU A 86 -13.73 15.21 20.49
N TRP A 87 -13.18 15.01 21.69
CA TRP A 87 -13.99 14.62 22.84
C TRP A 87 -14.96 15.74 23.26
N GLN A 88 -14.46 16.98 23.28
CA GLN A 88 -15.29 18.13 23.62
C GLN A 88 -16.41 18.35 22.61
N GLU A 89 -16.13 18.19 21.33
CA GLU A 89 -17.12 18.32 20.26
C GLU A 89 -18.21 17.24 20.31
N ARG A 90 -17.82 15.98 20.65
CA ARG A 90 -18.76 14.85 20.63
C ARG A 90 -19.56 14.67 21.91
N LEU A 91 -18.99 15.03 23.04
CA LEU A 91 -19.56 14.80 24.38
C LEU A 91 -20.03 16.09 25.09
N GLY A 92 -19.61 17.24 24.59
CA GLY A 92 -19.68 18.52 25.32
C GLY A 92 -18.63 18.60 26.42
N THR A 93 -18.17 19.81 26.71
CA THR A 93 -17.02 20.06 27.61
C THR A 93 -17.18 19.44 29.02
N PRO A 94 -18.34 19.51 29.70
CA PRO A 94 -18.46 18.95 31.05
C PRO A 94 -18.29 17.45 31.09
N LEU A 95 -19.01 16.70 30.20
CA LEU A 95 -18.97 15.24 30.17
C LEU A 95 -17.62 14.76 29.65
N ALA A 96 -17.06 15.40 28.62
CA ALA A 96 -15.75 15.11 28.09
C ALA A 96 -14.67 15.19 29.18
N THR A 97 -14.67 16.28 29.96
CA THR A 97 -13.71 16.48 31.06
C THR A 97 -13.84 15.42 32.15
N ALA A 98 -15.08 15.11 32.54
CA ALA A 98 -15.35 14.11 33.59
C ALA A 98 -14.93 12.70 33.18
N LEU A 99 -15.19 12.31 31.92
CA LEU A 99 -14.80 11.00 31.40
C LEU A 99 -13.28 10.94 31.16
N TRP A 100 -12.68 12.00 30.62
CA TRP A 100 -11.24 12.07 30.34
C TRP A 100 -10.39 11.86 31.59
N ARG A 101 -10.71 12.52 32.70
CA ARG A 101 -9.99 12.37 33.98
C ARG A 101 -10.10 10.98 34.60
N ARG A 102 -11.14 10.21 34.25
CA ARG A 102 -11.39 8.85 34.74
C ARG A 102 -10.98 7.78 33.74
N GLN A 103 -10.39 8.19 32.64
CA GLN A 103 -10.01 7.27 31.57
C GLN A 103 -8.89 6.33 32.02
N SER A 104 -9.14 5.03 31.93
CA SER A 104 -8.17 3.98 32.24
C SER A 104 -8.03 2.95 31.13
N ARG A 105 -8.73 3.15 30.00
CA ARG A 105 -8.76 2.22 28.89
C ARG A 105 -8.46 2.94 27.57
N THR A 106 -7.97 2.20 26.60
CA THR A 106 -7.79 2.63 25.21
C THR A 106 -9.09 3.15 24.63
N TRP A 107 -9.01 4.21 23.85
CA TRP A 107 -10.10 4.80 23.07
C TRP A 107 -9.70 4.89 21.60
N TRP A 108 -10.67 5.10 20.71
CA TRP A 108 -10.44 5.05 19.29
C TRP A 108 -11.03 6.25 18.58
N GLN A 109 -10.35 6.65 17.52
CA GLN A 109 -10.83 7.60 16.52
C GLN A 109 -10.83 6.89 15.18
N PHE A 110 -11.90 7.06 14.39
CA PHE A 110 -11.93 6.45 13.09
C PHE A 110 -12.69 7.29 12.07
N TRP A 111 -12.36 7.09 10.81
CA TRP A 111 -13.04 7.66 9.65
C TRP A 111 -13.77 6.54 8.92
N GLY A 112 -14.99 6.84 8.48
CA GLY A 112 -15.73 5.96 7.58
C GLY A 112 -15.15 6.00 6.16
N ILE A 113 -15.70 5.17 5.27
CA ILE A 113 -15.24 5.10 3.86
C ILE A 113 -15.50 6.41 3.08
N HIS A 114 -16.33 7.31 3.60
CA HIS A 114 -16.53 8.64 3.01
C HIS A 114 -15.57 9.65 3.64
N SER A 115 -14.65 10.15 2.81
CA SER A 115 -13.55 11.04 3.24
C SER A 115 -14.01 12.40 3.79
N ASP A 116 -15.22 12.83 3.44
CA ASP A 116 -15.69 14.19 3.76
C ASP A 116 -16.36 14.29 5.13
N VAL A 117 -16.47 13.16 5.85
CA VAL A 117 -17.12 13.13 7.16
C VAL A 117 -16.07 13.31 8.26
N PRO A 118 -16.30 14.21 9.24
CA PRO A 118 -15.44 14.32 10.40
C PRO A 118 -15.32 12.99 11.15
N PRO A 119 -14.21 12.76 11.90
CA PRO A 119 -13.97 11.48 12.54
C PRO A 119 -15.02 11.15 13.61
N TYR A 120 -15.27 9.87 13.75
CA TYR A 120 -16.03 9.29 14.84
C TYR A 120 -15.14 9.14 16.07
N LEU A 121 -15.74 9.27 17.26
CA LEU A 121 -15.10 8.92 18.53
C LEU A 121 -15.68 7.61 19.03
N ALA A 122 -14.84 6.63 19.37
CA ALA A 122 -15.28 5.36 19.93
C ALA A 122 -14.65 5.15 21.32
N LEU A 123 -15.48 4.77 22.28
CA LEU A 123 -15.12 4.62 23.69
C LEU A 123 -15.58 3.26 24.19
N PRO A 124 -14.87 2.65 25.16
CA PRO A 124 -15.38 1.48 25.86
C PRO A 124 -16.73 1.78 26.53
N ALA A 125 -17.67 0.86 26.43
CA ALA A 125 -18.99 0.99 27.06
C ALA A 125 -18.93 0.70 28.58
N VAL A 126 -18.29 1.60 29.33
CA VAL A 126 -18.07 1.48 30.78
C VAL A 126 -18.58 2.72 31.51
N GLY A 127 -18.90 2.55 32.81
CA GLY A 127 -19.37 3.65 33.68
C GLY A 127 -20.61 4.36 33.11
N PRO A 128 -20.60 5.71 32.94
CA PRO A 128 -21.75 6.44 32.41
C PRO A 128 -22.16 6.02 30.98
N LEU A 129 -21.26 5.40 30.22
CA LEU A 129 -21.53 4.93 28.86
C LEU A 129 -22.04 3.48 28.82
N SER A 130 -22.20 2.81 29.96
CA SER A 130 -22.76 1.44 30.02
C SER A 130 -24.29 1.39 30.04
N GLY A 131 -24.95 2.53 30.19
CA GLY A 131 -26.42 2.65 30.28
C GLY A 131 -27.15 2.19 29.01
N PRO A 132 -28.49 2.15 29.08
CA PRO A 132 -29.33 1.84 27.91
C PRO A 132 -29.15 2.91 26.82
N PRO A 133 -29.45 2.59 25.54
CA PRO A 133 -29.25 3.53 24.42
C PRO A 133 -29.89 4.92 24.61
N ALA A 134 -31.02 4.98 25.34
CA ALA A 134 -31.73 6.25 25.61
C ALA A 134 -30.99 7.20 26.57
N SER A 135 -30.04 6.69 27.37
CA SER A 135 -29.23 7.49 28.31
C SER A 135 -27.89 7.92 27.73
N LEU A 136 -27.57 7.52 26.52
CA LEU A 136 -26.31 7.85 25.87
C LEU A 136 -26.36 9.27 25.27
N PRO A 137 -25.21 9.92 25.06
CA PRO A 137 -25.12 11.21 24.40
C PRO A 137 -25.80 11.25 23.03
N PRO A 138 -26.18 12.43 22.51
CA PRO A 138 -26.75 12.57 21.17
C PRO A 138 -25.83 11.94 20.10
N HIS A 139 -26.45 11.41 19.05
CA HIS A 139 -25.75 10.78 17.90
C HIS A 139 -24.86 9.60 18.27
N SER A 140 -25.04 9.01 19.45
CA SER A 140 -24.31 7.80 19.84
C SER A 140 -24.95 6.53 19.26
N LEU A 141 -24.12 5.50 19.07
CA LEU A 141 -24.48 4.16 18.66
C LEU A 141 -23.73 3.15 19.54
N ARG A 142 -24.44 2.22 20.16
CA ARG A 142 -23.79 1.13 20.90
C ARG A 142 -23.51 -0.03 19.96
N VAL A 143 -22.26 -0.46 19.93
CA VAL A 143 -21.77 -1.61 19.17
C VAL A 143 -21.10 -2.56 20.15
N ASP A 144 -21.87 -3.50 20.68
CA ASP A 144 -21.47 -4.47 21.71
C ASP A 144 -20.82 -3.80 22.94
N ASP A 145 -19.51 -3.90 23.09
CA ASP A 145 -18.70 -3.35 24.20
C ASP A 145 -18.14 -1.93 23.92
N VAL A 146 -18.51 -1.34 22.80
CA VAL A 146 -18.06 0.00 22.36
C VAL A 146 -19.23 0.94 22.17
N VAL A 147 -19.10 2.19 22.60
CA VAL A 147 -19.99 3.29 22.26
C VAL A 147 -19.32 4.19 21.24
N VAL A 148 -19.96 4.40 20.11
CA VAL A 148 -19.51 5.26 19.03
C VAL A 148 -20.30 6.55 19.06
N LEU A 149 -19.60 7.69 19.02
CA LEU A 149 -20.16 9.02 18.91
C LEU A 149 -19.89 9.55 17.51
N ALA A 150 -20.97 9.70 16.74
CA ALA A 150 -20.92 10.24 15.39
C ALA A 150 -20.89 11.77 15.41
N PRO A 151 -20.37 12.43 14.37
CA PRO A 151 -20.42 13.89 14.25
C PRO A 151 -21.82 14.44 14.20
N ASP A 152 -22.75 13.71 13.58
CA ASP A 152 -24.15 14.12 13.35
C ASP A 152 -25.08 12.90 13.19
N ALA A 153 -26.39 13.18 13.06
CA ALA A 153 -27.41 12.15 12.92
C ALA A 153 -27.32 11.35 11.62
N LEU A 154 -26.88 11.98 10.51
CA LEU A 154 -26.72 11.32 9.22
C LEU A 154 -25.57 10.33 9.28
N SER A 155 -24.42 10.77 9.77
CA SER A 155 -23.23 9.93 9.95
C SER A 155 -23.52 8.73 10.86
N ARG A 156 -24.32 8.92 11.93
CA ARG A 156 -24.78 7.82 12.79
C ARG A 156 -25.59 6.79 12.01
N ARG A 157 -26.52 7.25 11.18
CA ARG A 157 -27.36 6.35 10.35
C ARG A 157 -26.50 5.59 9.33
N LEU A 158 -25.62 6.29 8.61
CA LEU A 158 -24.71 5.68 7.64
C LEU A 158 -23.82 4.60 8.28
N LEU A 159 -23.33 4.84 9.48
CA LEU A 159 -22.57 3.83 10.22
C LEU A 159 -23.46 2.66 10.61
N GLN A 160 -24.68 2.90 11.12
CA GLN A 160 -25.63 1.87 11.52
C GLN A 160 -26.03 0.96 10.35
N ASP A 161 -26.25 1.53 9.17
CA ASP A 161 -26.61 0.78 7.95
C ASP A 161 -25.46 -0.13 7.45
N ARG A 162 -24.22 0.24 7.76
CA ARG A 162 -23.05 -0.55 7.39
C ARG A 162 -22.73 -1.67 8.35
N LEU A 163 -23.06 -1.50 9.62
CA LEU A 163 -22.78 -2.49 10.64
C LEU A 163 -23.73 -3.69 10.48
N LEU A 164 -23.19 -4.76 9.90
CA LEU A 164 -23.98 -5.98 9.71
C LEU A 164 -24.27 -6.65 11.07
N PRO A 165 -25.54 -7.03 11.35
CA PRO A 165 -25.92 -7.65 12.62
C PRO A 165 -25.16 -8.97 12.92
N ARG A 166 -24.77 -9.70 11.87
CA ARG A 166 -24.08 -10.99 11.97
C ARG A 166 -22.83 -11.00 11.08
N GLN A 167 -21.87 -10.20 11.46
CA GLN A 167 -20.59 -10.20 10.77
C GLN A 167 -19.70 -11.33 11.30
N ARG A 168 -19.09 -12.09 10.39
CA ARG A 168 -18.11 -13.11 10.76
C ARG A 168 -16.83 -12.45 11.27
N ARG A 169 -16.22 -13.06 12.28
CA ARG A 169 -14.89 -12.65 12.75
C ARG A 169 -13.87 -12.78 11.61
N SER A 170 -13.11 -11.75 11.38
CA SER A 170 -12.00 -11.79 10.44
C SER A 170 -10.83 -12.58 11.05
N GLN A 171 -10.32 -13.56 10.30
CA GLN A 171 -9.13 -14.33 10.69
C GLN A 171 -7.83 -13.74 10.11
N GLY A 172 -7.94 -12.75 9.23
CA GLY A 172 -6.82 -12.13 8.56
C GLY A 172 -6.20 -10.96 9.35
N LEU A 173 -5.63 -10.03 8.59
CA LEU A 173 -4.97 -8.83 9.13
C LEU A 173 -5.91 -8.01 10.02
N GLN A 174 -7.18 -7.84 9.63
CA GLN A 174 -8.19 -7.10 10.41
C GLN A 174 -8.43 -7.70 11.80
N GLY A 175 -8.56 -9.02 11.92
CA GLY A 175 -8.77 -9.68 13.21
C GLY A 175 -7.61 -9.46 14.18
N ARG A 176 -6.38 -9.54 13.67
CA ARG A 176 -5.19 -9.23 14.48
C ARG A 176 -5.08 -7.75 14.81
N CYS A 177 -5.44 -6.89 13.87
CA CYS A 177 -5.45 -5.46 14.11
C CYS A 177 -6.43 -5.08 15.23
N ALA A 178 -7.60 -5.72 15.27
CA ALA A 178 -8.55 -5.53 16.35
C ALA A 178 -7.95 -5.84 17.73
N GLU A 179 -7.14 -6.90 17.83
CA GLU A 179 -6.44 -7.23 19.09
C GLU A 179 -5.38 -6.21 19.47
N ARG A 180 -4.60 -5.71 18.48
CA ARG A 180 -3.60 -4.65 18.70
C ARG A 180 -4.25 -3.34 19.13
N LEU A 181 -5.27 -2.90 18.40
CA LEU A 181 -6.01 -1.69 18.70
C LEU A 181 -6.69 -1.68 20.07
N ARG A 182 -6.96 -2.84 20.67
CA ARG A 182 -7.47 -2.94 22.04
C ARG A 182 -6.40 -2.80 23.12
N ARG A 183 -5.15 -3.12 22.81
CA ARG A 183 -4.08 -3.26 23.81
C ARG A 183 -2.96 -2.24 23.66
N GLU A 184 -2.79 -1.70 22.48
CA GLU A 184 -1.63 -0.91 22.08
C GLU A 184 -2.06 0.32 21.29
N GLN A 185 -1.23 1.33 21.25
CA GLN A 185 -1.44 2.43 20.33
C GLN A 185 -1.13 1.95 18.91
N ALA A 186 -2.16 1.82 18.10
CA ALA A 186 -2.06 1.25 16.77
C ALA A 186 -2.92 2.00 15.76
N VAL A 187 -2.63 1.79 14.48
CA VAL A 187 -3.40 2.34 13.37
C VAL A 187 -3.72 1.24 12.37
N PHE A 188 -4.95 1.21 11.93
CA PHE A 188 -5.46 0.39 10.82
C PHE A 188 -5.84 1.30 9.66
N TRP A 189 -5.59 0.88 8.44
CA TRP A 189 -6.10 1.50 7.22
C TRP A 189 -6.57 0.47 6.21
N ASP A 190 -7.55 0.86 5.42
CA ASP A 190 -8.02 0.14 4.24
C ASP A 190 -7.58 0.85 2.94
N PRO A 191 -7.83 0.26 1.75
CA PRO A 191 -7.48 0.89 0.48
C PRO A 191 -8.06 2.29 0.26
N GLY A 192 -9.24 2.55 0.81
CA GLY A 192 -9.91 3.85 0.73
C GLY A 192 -9.13 4.96 1.43
N ALA A 193 -8.63 4.68 2.64
CA ALA A 193 -7.81 5.62 3.41
C ALA A 193 -6.51 6.00 2.69
N LEU A 194 -5.83 5.03 2.09
CA LEU A 194 -4.62 5.32 1.32
C LEU A 194 -4.88 6.27 0.16
N GLY A 195 -6.00 6.08 -0.55
CA GLY A 195 -6.40 6.96 -1.64
C GLY A 195 -6.58 8.42 -1.19
N VAL A 196 -7.18 8.62 -0.02
CA VAL A 196 -7.43 9.94 0.56
C VAL A 196 -6.15 10.58 1.11
N ILE A 197 -5.39 9.83 1.92
CA ILE A 197 -4.20 10.35 2.60
C ILE A 197 -3.08 10.66 1.61
N LEU A 198 -2.88 9.81 0.63
CA LEU A 198 -1.73 9.88 -0.28
C LEU A 198 -2.06 10.50 -1.65
N GLY A 199 -3.35 10.69 -1.94
CA GLY A 199 -3.79 11.32 -3.18
C GLY A 199 -3.10 10.77 -4.44
N PRO A 200 -2.34 11.61 -5.18
CA PRO A 200 -1.64 11.18 -6.40
C PRO A 200 -0.59 10.08 -6.19
N LEU A 201 -0.07 9.92 -4.96
CA LEU A 201 0.95 8.90 -4.63
C LEU A 201 0.35 7.54 -4.29
N ALA A 202 -0.96 7.44 -4.06
CA ALA A 202 -1.64 6.19 -3.72
C ALA A 202 -1.35 5.02 -4.68
N PRO A 203 -1.24 5.23 -6.01
CA PRO A 203 -0.89 4.16 -6.94
C PRO A 203 0.48 3.53 -6.71
N LEU A 204 1.43 4.27 -6.15
CA LEU A 204 2.77 3.75 -5.83
C LEU A 204 2.76 2.81 -4.63
N LEU A 205 1.72 2.88 -3.79
CA LEU A 205 1.60 2.14 -2.54
C LEU A 205 0.54 1.03 -2.59
N GLN A 206 0.20 0.53 -3.78
CA GLN A 206 -0.76 -0.57 -3.96
C GLN A 206 -0.34 -1.88 -3.29
N GLU A 207 0.93 -2.06 -2.98
CA GLU A 207 1.41 -3.20 -2.18
C GLU A 207 1.01 -3.12 -0.70
N PHE A 208 0.51 -1.96 -0.26
CA PHE A 208 0.18 -1.69 1.14
C PHE A 208 -1.28 -1.23 1.30
N GLN A 209 -2.20 -1.86 0.54
CA GLN A 209 -3.61 -1.44 0.49
C GLN A 209 -4.31 -1.53 1.84
N GLU A 210 -4.08 -2.60 2.58
CA GLU A 210 -4.59 -2.79 3.94
C GLU A 210 -3.42 -2.95 4.89
N GLY A 211 -3.46 -2.33 6.06
CA GLY A 211 -2.37 -2.46 7.01
C GLY A 211 -2.74 -2.20 8.46
N CYS A 212 -1.86 -2.66 9.34
CA CYS A 212 -1.94 -2.46 10.76
C CYS A 212 -0.56 -2.22 11.36
N LEU A 213 -0.36 -1.05 11.94
CA LEU A 213 0.90 -0.67 12.60
C LEU A 213 0.67 -0.37 14.07
N VAL A 214 1.56 -0.87 14.91
CA VAL A 214 1.73 -0.40 16.28
C VAL A 214 2.62 0.83 16.24
N LEU A 215 2.25 1.85 16.99
CA LEU A 215 2.92 3.14 17.06
C LEU A 215 3.55 3.32 18.43
N GLU A 216 4.76 3.83 18.48
CA GLU A 216 5.46 4.13 19.72
C GLU A 216 6.16 5.49 19.60
N LEU A 217 5.88 6.36 20.55
CA LEU A 217 6.57 7.65 20.68
C LEU A 217 7.80 7.48 21.58
N ASP A 218 8.96 7.77 21.04
CA ASP A 218 10.21 7.83 21.79
C ASP A 218 10.79 9.26 21.81
N PRO A 219 11.87 9.54 22.57
CA PRO A 219 12.47 10.86 22.62
C PRO A 219 12.97 11.38 21.26
N LEU A 220 13.16 10.52 20.27
CA LEU A 220 13.68 10.88 18.95
C LEU A 220 12.56 11.02 17.90
N GLY A 221 11.33 10.60 18.21
CA GLY A 221 10.19 10.73 17.32
C GLY A 221 9.20 9.59 17.41
N LEU A 222 8.55 9.26 16.30
CA LEU A 222 7.56 8.20 16.19
C LEU A 222 8.17 6.97 15.52
N ARG A 223 8.10 5.83 16.18
CA ARG A 223 8.42 4.51 15.61
C ARG A 223 7.16 3.75 15.30
N TRP A 224 7.22 2.87 14.31
CA TRP A 224 6.12 1.94 14.03
C TRP A 224 6.62 0.60 13.52
N GLN A 225 5.81 -0.40 13.77
CA GLN A 225 6.00 -1.75 13.25
C GLN A 225 4.66 -2.44 13.03
N GLY A 226 4.54 -3.20 11.97
CA GLY A 226 3.34 -3.99 11.70
C GLY A 226 3.38 -4.71 10.38
N GLU A 227 2.20 -4.99 9.83
CA GLU A 227 2.04 -5.67 8.56
C GLU A 227 1.13 -4.88 7.64
N ALA A 228 1.38 -5.01 6.35
CA ALA A 228 0.49 -4.51 5.29
C ALA A 228 0.33 -5.55 4.19
N ALA A 229 -0.80 -5.51 3.52
CA ALA A 229 -1.14 -6.42 2.44
C ALA A 229 -1.53 -5.67 1.16
N SER A 230 -1.21 -6.25 0.01
CA SER A 230 -1.59 -5.70 -1.30
C SER A 230 -3.01 -6.09 -1.74
N VAL A 231 -3.67 -6.96 -0.99
CA VAL A 231 -5.03 -7.44 -1.26
C VAL A 231 -5.81 -7.43 0.05
N GLU A 232 -7.03 -6.90 0.00
CA GLU A 232 -7.94 -6.88 1.14
C GLU A 232 -8.31 -8.30 1.59
N GLY A 233 -8.41 -8.52 2.89
CA GLY A 233 -8.90 -9.76 3.47
C GLY A 233 -7.98 -10.97 3.35
N VAL A 234 -6.68 -10.77 3.22
CA VAL A 234 -5.70 -11.86 3.14
C VAL A 234 -5.75 -12.76 4.37
N LEU A 235 -6.13 -14.03 4.16
CA LEU A 235 -6.18 -15.09 5.17
C LEU A 235 -4.82 -15.83 5.24
N LEU A 236 -3.75 -15.12 5.48
CA LEU A 236 -2.44 -15.76 5.63
C LEU A 236 -2.15 -16.06 7.11
N PRO A 237 -1.52 -17.22 7.41
CA PRO A 237 -0.95 -17.44 8.71
C PRO A 237 0.13 -16.39 8.95
N LEU A 238 -0.22 -15.39 9.72
CA LEU A 238 0.71 -14.34 10.05
C LEU A 238 1.72 -14.89 11.06
N PRO A 239 3.01 -14.63 10.92
CA PRO A 239 4.02 -15.09 11.88
C PRO A 239 3.72 -14.56 13.27
N SER A 240 4.09 -15.35 14.30
CA SER A 240 4.00 -14.93 15.68
C SER A 240 4.66 -13.57 15.88
N ARG A 241 4.11 -12.75 16.76
CA ARG A 241 4.61 -11.40 17.08
C ARG A 241 6.12 -11.44 17.33
N ALA A 242 6.90 -10.86 16.46
CA ALA A 242 8.26 -10.46 16.82
C ALA A 242 8.13 -9.24 17.75
N PRO A 243 8.87 -9.19 18.87
CA PRO A 243 8.95 -7.98 19.67
C PRO A 243 9.33 -6.81 18.77
N LEU A 244 8.92 -5.60 19.13
CA LEU A 244 9.43 -4.36 18.51
C LEU A 244 10.96 -4.44 18.62
N SER A 245 11.60 -5.02 17.63
CA SER A 245 13.04 -5.09 17.55
C SER A 245 13.55 -3.67 17.54
N ASP A 246 14.67 -3.41 18.20
CA ASP A 246 15.34 -2.14 18.05
C ASP A 246 15.58 -1.90 16.56
N VAL A 247 14.72 -1.06 15.98
CA VAL A 247 14.86 -0.64 14.59
C VAL A 247 16.18 0.12 14.53
N PRO A 248 17.21 -0.41 13.85
CA PRO A 248 18.52 0.24 13.85
C PRO A 248 18.37 1.66 13.33
N LEU A 249 18.97 2.60 14.05
CA LEU A 249 19.06 3.99 13.60
C LEU A 249 19.82 4.03 12.27
N GLN A 250 19.06 4.24 11.20
CA GLN A 250 19.65 4.45 9.89
C GLN A 250 20.36 5.82 9.86
N PRO A 251 21.50 5.92 9.18
CA PRO A 251 22.15 7.21 9.00
C PRO A 251 21.19 8.19 8.30
N PRO A 252 21.20 9.46 8.71
CA PRO A 252 20.34 10.47 8.11
C PRO A 252 20.60 10.58 6.60
N LEU A 253 19.55 10.85 5.83
CA LEU A 253 19.68 11.10 4.41
C LEU A 253 20.51 12.39 4.20
N PRO A 254 21.56 12.37 3.36
CA PRO A 254 22.39 13.54 3.11
C PRO A 254 21.59 14.77 2.66
N ALA A 255 22.14 15.97 2.91
CA ALA A 255 21.45 17.23 2.64
C ALA A 255 21.17 17.47 1.14
N ASP A 256 21.97 16.90 0.27
CA ASP A 256 21.82 16.93 -1.20
C ASP A 256 20.74 15.99 -1.73
N ARG A 257 20.05 15.25 -0.86
CA ARG A 257 18.97 14.31 -1.23
C ARG A 257 17.69 14.65 -0.48
N LEU A 258 16.57 14.59 -1.18
CA LEU A 258 15.22 14.77 -0.64
C LEU A 258 14.55 13.44 -0.30
N LEU A 259 14.77 12.45 -1.17
CA LEU A 259 14.20 11.12 -1.09
C LEU A 259 15.14 10.09 -1.73
N GLU A 260 15.21 8.93 -1.15
CA GLU A 260 15.83 7.74 -1.70
C GLU A 260 14.94 6.52 -1.47
N LEU A 261 14.65 5.80 -2.54
CA LEU A 261 13.84 4.59 -2.52
C LEU A 261 14.61 3.49 -3.23
N GLU A 262 14.84 2.37 -2.57
CA GLU A 262 15.57 1.23 -3.08
C GLU A 262 14.73 -0.04 -2.97
N GLY A 263 14.87 -0.93 -3.92
CA GLY A 263 14.21 -2.24 -3.89
C GLY A 263 14.90 -3.26 -4.79
N ASP A 264 14.64 -4.52 -4.51
CA ASP A 264 15.15 -5.65 -5.31
C ASP A 264 14.42 -5.81 -6.64
N ALA A 265 13.24 -5.20 -6.80
CA ALA A 265 12.44 -5.21 -8.02
C ALA A 265 11.62 -3.92 -8.14
N LEU A 266 11.49 -3.41 -9.35
CA LEU A 266 10.66 -2.23 -9.64
C LEU A 266 9.15 -2.57 -9.70
N ALA A 267 8.80 -3.85 -9.65
CA ALA A 267 7.43 -4.36 -9.76
C ALA A 267 6.43 -3.67 -8.82
N PRO A 268 6.71 -3.46 -7.51
CA PRO A 268 5.77 -2.83 -6.60
C PRO A 268 5.32 -1.44 -7.05
N LEU A 269 6.27 -0.63 -7.55
CA LEU A 269 5.99 0.73 -8.03
C LEU A 269 5.27 0.73 -9.39
N LEU A 270 5.70 -0.12 -10.31
CA LEU A 270 5.12 -0.18 -11.66
C LEU A 270 3.72 -0.76 -11.67
N ARG A 271 3.40 -1.72 -10.79
CA ARG A 271 2.07 -2.36 -10.74
C ARG A 271 0.97 -1.32 -10.55
N GLY A 272 1.14 -0.44 -9.60
CA GLY A 272 0.19 0.62 -9.31
C GLY A 272 0.07 1.67 -10.42
N LEU A 273 1.19 2.04 -11.04
CA LEU A 273 1.19 2.97 -12.17
C LEU A 273 0.54 2.36 -13.42
N LEU A 274 0.92 1.12 -13.75
CA LEU A 274 0.44 0.41 -14.95
C LEU A 274 -0.99 -0.13 -14.81
N SER A 275 -1.56 -0.17 -13.62
CA SER A 275 -2.98 -0.48 -13.43
C SER A 275 -3.89 0.60 -14.03
N ARG A 276 -3.42 1.84 -14.12
CA ARG A 276 -4.17 2.97 -14.71
C ARG A 276 -4.05 2.96 -16.22
N GLN A 277 -5.18 2.80 -16.92
CA GLN A 277 -5.21 2.78 -18.39
C GLN A 277 -4.63 4.07 -19.01
N LEU A 278 -4.90 5.23 -18.41
CA LEU A 278 -4.37 6.54 -18.85
C LEU A 278 -2.83 6.62 -18.85
N ILE A 279 -2.16 5.80 -18.05
CA ILE A 279 -0.69 5.73 -17.99
C ILE A 279 -0.20 4.58 -18.88
N ARG A 280 -0.83 3.41 -18.77
CA ARG A 280 -0.43 2.20 -19.50
C ARG A 280 -0.51 2.35 -21.02
N GLU A 281 -1.60 2.94 -21.54
CA GLU A 281 -1.77 3.10 -22.99
C GLU A 281 -0.69 3.98 -23.64
N PRO A 282 -0.40 5.20 -23.15
CA PRO A 282 0.69 6.00 -23.68
C PRO A 282 2.05 5.28 -23.58
N LEU A 283 2.34 4.64 -22.46
CA LEU A 283 3.59 3.87 -22.30
C LEU A 283 3.71 2.74 -23.30
N SER A 284 2.65 2.00 -23.54
CA SER A 284 2.66 0.88 -24.48
C SER A 284 2.72 1.35 -25.94
N ARG A 285 1.94 2.36 -26.32
CA ARG A 285 1.85 2.85 -27.71
C ARG A 285 2.99 3.76 -28.09
N THR A 286 3.29 4.74 -27.23
CA THR A 286 4.29 5.79 -27.53
C THR A 286 5.70 5.29 -27.33
N TYR A 287 5.95 4.58 -26.23
CA TYR A 287 7.29 4.13 -25.86
C TYR A 287 7.55 2.66 -26.19
N ARG A 288 6.59 1.98 -26.85
CA ARG A 288 6.72 0.58 -27.29
C ARG A 288 7.06 -0.39 -26.15
N LEU A 289 6.56 -0.11 -24.95
CA LEU A 289 6.73 -0.96 -23.79
C LEU A 289 5.73 -2.13 -23.84
N ASP A 290 6.08 -3.16 -24.60
CA ASP A 290 5.34 -4.43 -24.67
C ASP A 290 5.44 -5.21 -23.33
N ALA A 291 4.71 -6.32 -23.23
CA ALA A 291 4.67 -7.13 -22.02
C ALA A 291 6.05 -7.65 -21.58
N ARG A 292 6.92 -8.02 -22.55
CA ARG A 292 8.28 -8.50 -22.27
C ARG A 292 9.16 -7.40 -21.68
N ARG A 293 9.09 -6.20 -22.25
CA ARG A 293 9.84 -5.03 -21.75
C ARG A 293 9.33 -4.54 -20.41
N GLN A 294 8.00 -4.59 -20.20
CA GLN A 294 7.43 -4.32 -18.89
C GLN A 294 7.94 -5.32 -17.85
N GLU A 295 8.04 -6.60 -18.19
CA GLU A 295 8.57 -7.61 -17.27
C GLU A 295 10.06 -7.41 -16.99
N LEU A 296 10.86 -7.06 -18.00
CA LEU A 296 12.26 -6.69 -17.81
C LEU A 296 12.43 -5.54 -16.80
N LEU A 297 11.61 -4.49 -16.94
CA LEU A 297 11.60 -3.36 -16.01
C LEU A 297 11.13 -3.78 -14.60
N ARG A 298 10.09 -4.60 -14.53
CA ARG A 298 9.50 -5.02 -13.26
C ARG A 298 10.45 -5.81 -12.38
N GLN A 299 11.29 -6.66 -12.98
CA GLN A 299 12.24 -7.51 -12.26
C GLN A 299 13.56 -6.81 -11.91
N ALA A 300 13.78 -5.61 -12.43
CA ALA A 300 15.05 -4.90 -12.22
C ALA A 300 15.17 -4.36 -10.80
N PRO A 301 16.24 -4.72 -10.06
CA PRO A 301 16.61 -4.01 -8.85
C PRO A 301 16.81 -2.53 -9.15
N PHE A 302 16.36 -1.68 -8.22
CA PHE A 302 16.35 -0.25 -8.51
C PHE A 302 16.77 0.60 -7.31
N ARG A 303 17.19 1.81 -7.64
CA ARG A 303 17.37 2.93 -6.72
C ARG A 303 16.82 4.19 -7.37
N LEU A 304 15.84 4.81 -6.72
CA LEU A 304 15.25 6.08 -7.14
C LEU A 304 15.67 7.16 -6.14
N ARG A 305 16.15 8.29 -6.65
CA ARG A 305 16.57 9.45 -5.85
C ARG A 305 15.91 10.72 -6.34
N LEU A 306 15.56 11.59 -5.40
CA LEU A 306 15.19 12.98 -5.65
C LEU A 306 16.26 13.88 -5.06
N ARG A 307 16.76 14.81 -5.87
CA ARG A 307 17.75 15.80 -5.48
C ARG A 307 17.18 17.21 -5.62
N PRO A 308 17.32 18.10 -4.63
CA PRO A 308 16.82 19.46 -4.76
C PRO A 308 17.59 20.21 -5.85
N LEU A 309 16.89 21.06 -6.58
CA LEU A 309 17.50 21.97 -7.54
C LEU A 309 17.36 23.41 -7.04
N PRO A 310 18.46 24.15 -6.90
CA PRO A 310 18.41 25.52 -6.41
C PRO A 310 17.83 26.49 -7.43
N GLN A 311 17.87 26.14 -8.71
CA GLN A 311 17.44 26.98 -9.82
C GLN A 311 16.96 26.13 -11.00
N GLY A 312 16.15 26.72 -11.88
CA GLY A 312 15.66 26.10 -13.09
C GLY A 312 14.16 25.81 -13.08
N PRO A 313 13.61 25.23 -14.15
CA PRO A 313 12.18 24.98 -14.28
C PRO A 313 11.70 23.76 -13.48
N PHE A 314 12.62 22.96 -12.95
CA PHE A 314 12.30 21.77 -12.13
C PHE A 314 12.56 22.06 -10.66
N GLN A 315 11.66 21.63 -9.79
CA GLN A 315 11.81 21.74 -8.34
C GLN A 315 12.86 20.75 -7.79
N ALA A 316 12.99 19.60 -8.45
CA ALA A 316 13.96 18.56 -8.10
C ALA A 316 14.40 17.79 -9.35
N ALA A 317 15.59 17.23 -9.33
CA ALA A 317 16.06 16.24 -10.28
C ALA A 317 15.67 14.84 -9.79
N LEU A 318 15.17 14.00 -10.71
CA LEU A 318 14.88 12.59 -10.48
C LEU A 318 15.98 11.73 -11.08
N GLU A 319 16.47 10.77 -10.32
CA GLU A 319 17.44 9.76 -10.75
C GLU A 319 16.86 8.37 -10.50
N LEU A 320 16.74 7.56 -11.55
CA LEU A 320 16.32 6.16 -11.47
C LEU A 320 17.46 5.28 -11.99
N GLN A 321 18.06 4.52 -11.11
CA GLN A 321 19.12 3.58 -11.42
C GLN A 321 18.56 2.16 -11.41
N LEU A 322 18.83 1.40 -12.45
CA LEU A 322 18.36 0.02 -12.63
C LEU A 322 19.54 -0.90 -12.86
N GLU A 323 19.52 -2.07 -12.22
CA GLU A 323 20.49 -3.15 -12.49
C GLU A 323 19.97 -4.00 -13.66
N LEU A 324 20.85 -4.27 -14.64
CA LEU A 324 20.44 -4.86 -15.91
C LEU A 324 20.46 -6.39 -15.94
N GLY A 325 21.02 -7.03 -14.92
CA GLY A 325 21.17 -8.48 -14.88
C GLY A 325 21.98 -9.01 -16.08
N SER A 326 21.62 -10.20 -16.57
CA SER A 326 22.23 -10.85 -17.74
C SER A 326 21.65 -10.38 -19.09
N GLU A 327 20.52 -9.66 -19.11
CA GLU A 327 19.76 -9.34 -20.34
C GLU A 327 20.20 -8.04 -21.03
N ARG A 328 21.52 -7.82 -21.13
CA ARG A 328 22.08 -6.59 -21.70
C ARG A 328 21.54 -6.23 -23.10
N GLN A 329 21.33 -7.23 -23.97
CA GLN A 329 20.82 -6.99 -25.32
C GLN A 329 19.36 -6.50 -25.31
N ALA A 330 18.52 -7.06 -24.42
CA ALA A 330 17.13 -6.62 -24.27
C ALA A 330 17.06 -5.16 -23.81
N TRP A 331 17.91 -4.77 -22.86
CA TRP A 331 18.05 -3.38 -22.42
C TRP A 331 18.51 -2.43 -23.52
N GLN A 332 19.50 -2.84 -24.32
CA GLN A 332 19.93 -2.04 -25.49
C GLN A 332 18.81 -1.87 -26.51
N ALA A 333 18.00 -2.91 -26.77
CA ALA A 333 16.85 -2.81 -27.64
C ALA A 333 15.79 -1.85 -27.06
N LEU A 334 15.49 -1.95 -25.77
CA LEU A 334 14.56 -1.04 -25.09
C LEU A 334 15.01 0.42 -25.20
N LEU A 335 16.30 0.71 -24.94
CA LEU A 335 16.83 2.08 -25.04
C LEU A 335 16.81 2.63 -26.47
N ARG A 336 17.06 1.79 -27.49
CA ARG A 336 16.92 2.20 -28.91
C ARG A 336 15.50 2.59 -29.26
N ASP A 337 14.52 1.82 -28.84
CA ASP A 337 13.11 2.12 -29.10
C ASP A 337 12.64 3.34 -28.32
N LEU A 338 13.09 3.49 -27.06
CA LEU A 338 12.87 4.69 -26.28
C LEU A 338 13.46 5.94 -26.97
N ALA A 339 14.72 5.86 -27.45
CA ALA A 339 15.34 6.93 -28.21
C ALA A 339 14.55 7.31 -29.45
N THR A 340 14.04 6.32 -30.19
CA THR A 340 13.21 6.54 -31.38
C THR A 340 11.90 7.24 -31.02
N SER A 341 11.26 6.82 -29.93
CA SER A 341 10.01 7.43 -29.46
C SER A 341 10.22 8.87 -28.97
N LEU A 342 11.32 9.14 -28.27
CA LEU A 342 11.63 10.49 -27.79
C LEU A 342 11.94 11.46 -28.97
N ARG A 343 12.64 10.99 -30.02
CA ARG A 343 12.84 11.78 -31.25
C ARG A 343 11.52 12.08 -31.96
N ALA A 344 10.60 11.13 -32.01
CA ALA A 344 9.26 11.33 -32.55
C ALA A 344 8.46 12.39 -31.78
N GLN A 345 8.78 12.61 -30.51
CA GLN A 345 8.24 13.69 -29.67
C GLN A 345 9.05 15.00 -29.77
N GLN A 346 9.86 15.16 -30.80
CA GLN A 346 10.66 16.34 -31.06
C GLN A 346 11.76 16.64 -30.02
N LEU A 347 12.16 15.63 -29.25
CA LEU A 347 13.33 15.74 -28.39
C LEU A 347 14.60 15.43 -29.18
N ARG A 348 15.64 16.24 -28.99
CA ARG A 348 16.95 16.05 -29.62
C ARG A 348 17.87 15.29 -28.66
N GLY A 349 18.37 14.12 -29.09
CA GLY A 349 19.43 13.42 -28.37
C GLY A 349 20.80 14.04 -28.66
N VAL A 350 21.50 14.43 -27.62
CA VAL A 350 22.85 15.05 -27.73
C VAL A 350 23.83 14.16 -26.95
N ALA A 351 25.04 14.02 -27.47
CA ALA A 351 26.11 13.39 -26.73
C ALA A 351 26.41 14.20 -25.44
N PRO A 352 26.61 13.55 -24.30
CA PRO A 352 26.94 14.27 -23.07
C PRO A 352 28.24 15.06 -23.24
N ALA A 353 28.28 16.27 -22.68
CA ALA A 353 29.55 17.01 -22.58
C ALA A 353 30.58 16.12 -21.82
N PRO A 354 31.85 16.13 -22.27
CA PRO A 354 32.90 15.41 -21.58
C PRO A 354 32.95 15.90 -20.14
N ALA A 355 32.78 14.95 -19.20
CA ALA A 355 32.90 15.29 -17.78
C ALA A 355 34.33 15.80 -17.52
N ALA A 356 34.46 16.88 -16.74
CA ALA A 356 35.74 17.33 -16.27
C ALA A 356 36.47 16.14 -15.58
N PRO A 357 37.77 15.97 -15.82
CA PRO A 357 38.50 14.82 -15.28
C PRO A 357 38.37 14.80 -13.75
N LEU A 358 37.69 13.78 -13.24
CA LEU A 358 37.65 13.50 -11.80
C LEU A 358 39.04 13.10 -11.34
N PRO A 359 39.49 13.53 -10.13
CA PRO A 359 40.71 13.02 -9.55
C PRO A 359 40.64 11.49 -9.46
N ALA A 360 41.72 10.83 -9.87
CA ALA A 360 41.85 9.42 -10.14
C ALA A 360 41.17 8.51 -9.09
N ALA A 361 39.95 8.07 -9.37
CA ALA A 361 39.41 6.83 -8.83
C ALA A 361 39.90 5.69 -9.73
N ALA A 362 40.21 4.54 -9.12
CA ALA A 362 40.79 3.36 -9.76
C ALA A 362 40.20 3.09 -11.16
N PRO A 363 41.03 2.65 -12.12
CA PRO A 363 40.64 2.48 -13.52
C PRO A 363 39.57 1.37 -13.62
N ALA A 364 38.32 1.75 -13.70
CA ALA A 364 37.29 0.85 -14.16
C ALA A 364 37.65 0.44 -15.59
N ALA A 365 37.66 -0.86 -15.87
CA ALA A 365 38.02 -1.41 -17.17
C ALA A 365 37.26 -0.63 -18.29
N PRO A 366 38.00 -0.13 -19.32
CA PRO A 366 37.41 0.66 -20.36
C PRO A 366 36.37 -0.16 -21.11
N LEU A 367 35.11 0.25 -20.98
CA LEU A 367 34.06 -0.28 -21.83
C LEU A 367 34.39 0.10 -23.30
N PRO A 368 34.17 -0.80 -24.30
CA PRO A 368 34.57 -0.52 -25.68
C PRO A 368 33.97 0.79 -26.17
N PRO A 369 34.75 1.66 -26.81
CA PRO A 369 34.25 2.93 -27.34
C PRO A 369 33.30 2.68 -28.52
N GLY A 370 32.22 3.46 -28.63
CA GLY A 370 31.49 3.58 -29.89
C GLY A 370 30.00 3.29 -29.91
N ASP A 371 29.31 2.93 -28.77
CA ASP A 371 27.85 2.81 -28.79
C ASP A 371 27.18 4.15 -28.41
N PRO A 372 26.54 4.86 -29.37
CA PRO A 372 25.88 6.16 -29.11
C PRO A 372 24.72 6.08 -28.12
N LEU A 373 24.29 4.86 -27.76
CA LEU A 373 23.22 4.65 -26.77
C LEU A 373 23.72 4.55 -25.34
N ARG A 374 25.02 4.58 -25.08
CA ARG A 374 25.59 4.48 -23.73
C ARG A 374 25.30 5.67 -22.84
N ALA A 375 25.26 6.83 -23.45
CA ALA A 375 24.99 8.07 -22.75
C ALA A 375 24.34 9.05 -23.72
N ILE A 376 23.13 9.50 -23.38
CA ILE A 376 22.39 10.48 -24.18
C ILE A 376 21.75 11.49 -23.25
N ASP A 377 21.86 12.75 -23.63
CA ASP A 377 21.13 13.87 -23.05
C ASP A 377 20.00 14.26 -23.99
N TRP A 378 18.80 14.40 -23.45
CA TRP A 378 17.62 14.79 -24.20
C TRP A 378 17.29 16.26 -23.97
N GLN A 379 17.23 17.03 -25.06
CA GLN A 379 16.93 18.44 -25.05
C GLN A 379 15.66 18.73 -25.83
N ARG A 380 14.93 19.74 -25.41
CA ARG A 380 13.83 20.33 -26.16
C ARG A 380 14.40 21.17 -27.32
N GLN A 381 13.53 21.67 -28.21
CA GLN A 381 13.92 22.53 -29.34
C GLN A 381 14.57 23.84 -28.89
N ASP A 382 14.20 24.37 -27.71
CA ASP A 382 14.77 25.57 -27.10
C ASP A 382 16.14 25.33 -26.45
N GLY A 383 16.69 24.12 -26.55
CA GLY A 383 17.97 23.75 -25.95
C GLY A 383 17.87 23.33 -24.47
N GLN A 384 16.67 23.40 -23.87
CA GLN A 384 16.50 23.01 -22.48
C GLN A 384 16.71 21.51 -22.29
N LEU A 385 17.59 21.14 -21.38
CA LEU A 385 17.82 19.76 -20.99
C LEU A 385 16.61 19.23 -20.19
N VAL A 386 16.01 18.13 -20.65
CA VAL A 386 14.89 17.47 -20.00
C VAL A 386 15.34 16.30 -19.14
N GLY A 387 16.35 15.57 -19.58
CA GLY A 387 16.85 14.38 -18.92
C GLY A 387 17.76 13.56 -19.80
N GLY A 388 17.96 12.30 -19.46
CA GLY A 388 18.81 11.41 -20.25
C GLY A 388 19.05 10.07 -19.57
N TRP A 389 20.05 9.33 -20.06
CA TRP A 389 20.56 8.15 -19.40
C TRP A 389 22.05 7.97 -19.55
N ARG A 390 22.61 7.18 -18.63
CA ARG A 390 24.02 6.78 -18.60
C ARG A 390 24.09 5.29 -18.28
N TRP A 391 24.97 4.58 -18.99
CA TRP A 391 25.37 3.24 -18.55
C TRP A 391 26.44 3.38 -17.49
N LEU A 392 26.29 2.59 -16.43
CA LEU A 392 27.24 2.51 -15.34
C LEU A 392 27.71 1.07 -15.21
N GLN A 393 28.85 0.88 -14.60
CA GLN A 393 29.36 -0.41 -14.22
C GLN A 393 29.68 -0.40 -12.73
N ALA A 394 29.09 -1.34 -11.99
CA ALA A 394 29.39 -1.51 -10.58
C ALA A 394 30.81 -2.06 -10.40
N PRO A 395 31.43 -1.90 -9.22
CA PRO A 395 32.78 -2.44 -8.93
C PRO A 395 32.87 -3.95 -9.13
N ASP A 396 31.79 -4.69 -8.93
CA ASP A 396 31.68 -6.12 -9.16
C ASP A 396 31.41 -6.52 -10.63
N GLY A 397 31.47 -5.57 -11.55
CA GLY A 397 31.27 -5.77 -12.98
C GLY A 397 29.82 -5.79 -13.46
N ARG A 398 28.83 -5.67 -12.58
CA ARG A 398 27.41 -5.62 -12.97
C ARG A 398 27.09 -4.36 -13.75
N ALA A 399 26.36 -4.55 -14.87
CA ALA A 399 25.91 -3.43 -15.69
C ALA A 399 24.68 -2.79 -15.08
N GLN A 400 24.61 -1.47 -15.13
CA GLN A 400 23.51 -0.66 -14.64
C GLN A 400 23.19 0.44 -15.63
N VAL A 401 21.95 0.94 -15.60
CA VAL A 401 21.54 2.14 -16.33
C VAL A 401 20.98 3.15 -15.35
N LEU A 402 21.43 4.38 -15.46
CA LEU A 402 20.92 5.52 -14.71
C LEU A 402 20.10 6.39 -15.67
N PHE A 403 18.80 6.48 -15.43
CA PHE A 403 17.92 7.47 -16.04
C PHE A 403 17.86 8.70 -15.14
N PHE A 404 17.79 9.87 -15.73
CA PHE A 404 17.63 11.11 -14.99
C PHE A 404 16.65 12.06 -15.69
N LEU A 405 15.89 12.81 -14.91
CA LEU A 405 15.07 13.94 -15.35
C LEU A 405 15.62 15.21 -14.67
N GLY A 406 15.79 16.28 -15.46
CA GLY A 406 16.53 17.48 -15.07
C GLY A 406 18.03 17.37 -15.39
N PRO A 407 18.88 18.13 -14.71
CA PRO A 407 20.33 18.11 -14.95
C PRO A 407 20.94 16.76 -14.52
N PRO A 408 21.95 16.26 -15.26
CA PRO A 408 22.63 15.02 -14.93
C PRO A 408 23.32 15.11 -13.56
N PRO A 409 23.46 13.99 -12.85
CA PRO A 409 24.26 13.98 -11.63
C PRO A 409 25.74 14.24 -11.93
N VAL A 410 26.40 15.03 -11.07
CA VAL A 410 27.80 15.43 -11.24
C VAL A 410 28.73 14.21 -11.19
N ALA A 411 28.46 13.25 -10.31
CA ALA A 411 29.23 12.02 -10.15
C ALA A 411 28.28 10.84 -9.87
N PRO A 412 27.76 10.19 -10.94
CA PRO A 412 26.87 9.05 -10.74
C PRO A 412 27.63 7.88 -10.11
N ARG A 413 27.20 7.43 -8.93
CA ARG A 413 27.78 6.27 -8.24
C ARG A 413 26.96 5.02 -8.51
N PRO A 414 27.58 3.89 -8.85
CA PRO A 414 26.89 2.61 -9.02
C PRO A 414 26.18 2.16 -7.74
N MET A 415 25.09 1.40 -7.89
CA MET A 415 24.46 0.71 -6.75
C MET A 415 25.44 -0.34 -6.18
N GLY A 416 25.39 -0.57 -4.87
CA GLY A 416 26.25 -1.53 -4.18
C GLY A 416 27.53 -0.95 -3.61
N GLU A 417 27.88 0.30 -3.92
CA GLU A 417 29.06 0.97 -3.37
C GLU A 417 28.80 1.56 -1.97
N GLU A 418 27.58 2.03 -1.70
CA GLU A 418 27.22 2.76 -0.46
C GLU A 418 26.32 1.94 0.50
N THR A 419 25.61 0.93 0.01
CA THR A 419 24.62 0.19 0.81
C THR A 419 24.57 -1.27 0.44
N LEU A 420 24.26 -2.14 1.41
CA LEU A 420 23.93 -3.53 1.16
C LEU A 420 22.73 -3.62 0.21
N ARG A 421 22.83 -4.50 -0.79
CA ARG A 421 21.74 -4.77 -1.73
C ARG A 421 20.47 -5.17 -0.95
N PRO A 422 19.30 -4.60 -1.28
CA PRO A 422 18.04 -5.04 -0.71
C PRO A 422 17.86 -6.55 -0.88
N ALA A 423 17.34 -7.20 0.15
CA ALA A 423 16.99 -8.62 0.07
C ALA A 423 15.76 -8.80 -0.86
N ALA A 424 15.48 -10.06 -1.25
CA ALA A 424 14.36 -10.36 -2.11
C ALA A 424 13.03 -9.89 -1.49
N GLY A 425 12.27 -9.08 -2.23
CA GLY A 425 11.01 -8.46 -1.78
C GLY A 425 11.17 -7.27 -0.83
N GLU A 426 12.40 -6.83 -0.59
CA GLU A 426 12.67 -5.70 0.30
C GLU A 426 12.52 -4.36 -0.44
N LEU A 427 11.87 -3.41 0.24
CA LEU A 427 11.74 -2.02 -0.19
C LEU A 427 12.18 -1.10 0.96
N ARG A 428 13.10 -0.18 0.70
CA ARG A 428 13.60 0.80 1.68
C ARG A 428 13.34 2.22 1.18
N LEU A 429 12.65 3.00 1.97
CA LEU A 429 12.41 4.42 1.72
C LEU A 429 13.13 5.25 2.79
N ARG A 430 13.88 6.25 2.36
CA ARG A 430 14.41 7.33 3.20
C ARG A 430 13.98 8.65 2.59
N ALA A 431 13.49 9.57 3.41
CA ALA A 431 13.06 10.88 2.93
C ALA A 431 13.31 11.97 3.96
N ARG A 432 13.33 13.21 3.48
CA ARG A 432 13.39 14.44 4.27
C ARG A 432 12.09 15.23 4.06
N PRO A 433 11.01 14.90 4.80
CA PRO A 433 9.69 15.46 4.52
C PRO A 433 9.65 17.00 4.59
N ALA A 434 10.29 17.62 5.57
CA ALA A 434 10.36 19.08 5.65
C ALA A 434 11.06 19.71 4.44
N ALA A 435 12.08 19.05 3.90
CA ALA A 435 12.75 19.53 2.69
C ALA A 435 11.90 19.30 1.43
N LEU A 436 11.15 18.20 1.36
CA LEU A 436 10.18 17.95 0.28
C LEU A 436 9.03 18.97 0.31
N GLU A 437 8.55 19.35 1.50
CA GLU A 437 7.54 20.41 1.66
C GLU A 437 8.07 21.75 1.17
N ALA A 438 9.31 22.11 1.56
CA ALA A 438 9.93 23.37 1.17
C ALA A 438 10.07 23.56 -0.35
N VAL A 439 10.18 22.46 -1.11
CA VAL A 439 10.21 22.49 -2.58
C VAL A 439 8.83 22.20 -3.22
N GLY A 440 7.75 22.11 -2.41
CA GLY A 440 6.39 21.92 -2.91
C GLY A 440 6.09 20.54 -3.49
N LEU A 441 6.85 19.51 -3.09
CA LEU A 441 6.67 18.13 -3.56
C LEU A 441 5.78 17.27 -2.65
N LEU A 442 5.39 17.79 -1.48
CA LEU A 442 4.43 17.10 -0.61
C LEU A 442 3.03 17.72 -0.73
N PRO A 443 1.98 16.89 -0.72
CA PRO A 443 0.61 17.38 -0.64
C PRO A 443 0.39 18.20 0.65
N PRO A 444 -0.35 19.32 0.58
CA PRO A 444 -0.59 20.20 1.74
C PRO A 444 -1.46 19.51 2.82
N ASP A 445 -2.25 18.52 2.43
CA ASP A 445 -3.21 17.82 3.29
C ASP A 445 -2.56 16.75 4.20
N LEU A 446 -1.27 16.48 4.03
CA LEU A 446 -0.56 15.55 4.89
C LEU A 446 -0.48 16.07 6.34
N PRO A 447 -0.55 15.17 7.35
CA PRO A 447 -0.46 15.56 8.75
C PRO A 447 0.76 16.45 9.03
N PRO A 448 0.62 17.55 9.82
CA PRO A 448 1.73 18.46 10.10
C PRO A 448 2.97 17.78 10.71
N LEU A 449 2.75 16.73 11.50
CA LEU A 449 3.83 15.93 12.08
C LEU A 449 4.72 15.32 10.98
N LEU A 450 4.12 14.78 9.92
CA LEU A 450 4.84 14.20 8.78
C LEU A 450 5.56 15.29 7.98
N ARG A 451 4.86 16.36 7.62
CA ARG A 451 5.42 17.45 6.80
C ARG A 451 6.60 18.14 7.45
N ARG A 452 6.56 18.35 8.78
CA ARG A 452 7.60 19.03 9.56
C ARG A 452 8.72 18.12 10.05
N SER A 453 8.65 16.82 9.77
CA SER A 453 9.69 15.89 10.19
C SER A 453 10.98 16.06 9.39
N GLU A 454 12.12 15.87 10.06
CA GLU A 454 13.44 15.99 9.44
C GLU A 454 13.82 14.77 8.62
N GLN A 455 13.51 13.58 9.16
CA GLN A 455 13.83 12.30 8.56
C GLN A 455 12.65 11.34 8.67
N LEU A 456 12.38 10.66 7.59
CA LEU A 456 11.46 9.53 7.49
C LEU A 456 12.24 8.33 6.99
N TRP A 457 12.10 7.21 7.66
CA TRP A 457 12.59 5.93 7.21
C TRP A 457 11.49 4.89 7.26
N VAL A 458 11.35 4.11 6.20
CA VAL A 458 10.38 3.00 6.09
C VAL A 458 11.08 1.83 5.42
N GLU A 459 10.91 0.65 5.97
CA GLU A 459 11.35 -0.60 5.40
C GLU A 459 10.17 -1.57 5.30
N ALA A 460 10.04 -2.17 4.14
CA ALA A 460 9.07 -3.23 3.90
C ALA A 460 9.82 -4.49 3.49
N VAL A 461 9.57 -5.58 4.20
CA VAL A 461 10.20 -6.88 3.93
C VAL A 461 9.14 -7.98 3.94
N PRO A 462 9.28 -9.03 3.12
CA PRO A 462 8.44 -10.23 3.26
C PRO A 462 8.58 -10.81 4.67
N PRO A 463 7.50 -11.25 5.30
CA PRO A 463 7.61 -11.94 6.58
C PRO A 463 8.44 -13.23 6.46
N PRO A 464 9.19 -13.63 7.50
CA PRO A 464 9.98 -14.85 7.48
C PRO A 464 9.09 -16.06 7.23
N GLY A 465 9.51 -16.95 6.31
CA GLY A 465 8.74 -18.14 5.90
C GLY A 465 7.63 -17.87 4.89
N VAL A 466 7.46 -16.62 4.45
CA VAL A 466 6.50 -16.21 3.43
C VAL A 466 7.26 -15.96 2.11
N SER A 467 6.76 -16.52 1.00
CA SER A 467 7.36 -16.25 -0.31
C SER A 467 7.21 -14.77 -0.67
N ALA A 468 8.22 -14.20 -1.32
CA ALA A 468 8.19 -12.82 -1.83
C ALA A 468 7.03 -12.55 -2.83
N SER A 469 6.43 -13.61 -3.37
CA SER A 469 5.24 -13.52 -4.23
C SER A 469 3.92 -13.38 -3.46
N GLN A 470 3.92 -13.52 -2.14
CA GLN A 470 2.71 -13.37 -1.33
C GLN A 470 2.41 -11.90 -1.06
N PRO A 471 1.13 -11.54 -1.01
CA PRO A 471 0.67 -10.15 -0.90
C PRO A 471 0.77 -9.58 0.53
N LEU A 472 1.78 -9.97 1.30
CA LEU A 472 1.98 -9.54 2.69
C LEU A 472 3.41 -9.03 2.88
N SER A 473 3.54 -7.86 3.49
CA SER A 473 4.80 -7.24 3.87
C SER A 473 4.80 -6.87 5.34
N ARG A 474 5.92 -7.08 6.01
CA ARG A 474 6.21 -6.50 7.32
C ARG A 474 6.73 -5.09 7.11
N LEU A 475 6.11 -4.13 7.76
CA LEU A 475 6.52 -2.73 7.73
C LEU A 475 7.18 -2.34 9.04
N THR A 476 8.33 -1.70 8.94
CA THR A 476 9.00 -1.05 10.07
C THR A 476 9.40 0.36 9.65
N GLY A 477 9.43 1.29 10.59
CA GLY A 477 9.86 2.62 10.24
C GLY A 477 9.96 3.59 11.42
N ARG A 478 10.45 4.76 11.10
CA ARG A 478 10.66 5.84 12.05
C ARG A 478 10.48 7.21 11.40
N LEU A 479 9.88 8.10 12.14
CA LEU A 479 9.74 9.50 11.82
C LEU A 479 10.46 10.34 12.88
N GLN A 480 11.52 11.03 12.47
CA GLN A 480 12.28 11.89 13.36
C GLN A 480 11.77 13.33 13.25
N VAL A 481 11.37 13.89 14.39
CA VAL A 481 10.83 15.26 14.48
C VAL A 481 11.91 16.18 15.03
N ARG A 482 11.99 17.37 14.49
CA ARG A 482 12.87 18.43 15.04
C ARG A 482 12.43 18.79 16.46
N ARG A 483 13.39 18.80 17.39
CA ARG A 483 13.19 19.29 18.76
C ARG A 483 13.14 20.80 18.80
#